data_2425b6a9aa46b10663d3cbae1ad4c061
#
_entry.id   2425b6a9aa46b10663d3cbae1ad4c061
#
_cell.length_a   1.000
_cell.length_b   1.000
_cell.length_c   1.000
_cell.angle_alpha   90.00
_cell.angle_beta   90.00
_cell.angle_gamma   90.00
#
_symmetry.space_group_name_H-M   'P 1'
#
loop_
_entity.id
_entity.type
_entity.pdbx_description
1 polymer ?
#
loop_
_entity_poly.entity_id
_entity_poly.type
_entity_poly.pdbx_seq_one_letter_code
_entity_poly.pdbx_strand_id
1 'polypeptide(L)'
;MGNRAGIEKRCRAPAPSLAHMTCIDSITLEAGDLEAARRFYSTAFELGPELRLVASDAPTSGFRGFTVSLLVSQPANVSALIGAAVRAGATELKPVKRSVWGVGGVVQAPDGTIWKVATSSKKDTGPATREIEKLVLLLGAEDVAASKRFYVDRGLTVAKSFLNKYVEFDMPAGTVGLGLYGRRALAKDAGVAPEGSGSHRLIIGGDREPFADPDGFAWAPGQDSRPKAGISEAGAPA
;
A
#
# COMPACT_ATOMS: atom_id res chain seq x y z
N MET A 1 -2.59 -71.08 8.89
CA MET A 1 -3.49 -70.08 9.46
C MET A 1 -2.61 -68.85 9.78
N GLY A 2 -2.56 -67.91 8.89
CA GLY A 2 -1.73 -66.71 8.98
C GLY A 2 -2.61 -65.46 8.86
N ASN A 3 -2.67 -64.69 9.92
CA ASN A 3 -3.45 -63.49 10.02
C ASN A 3 -2.60 -62.32 9.47
N ARG A 4 -2.95 -61.79 8.30
CA ARG A 4 -2.38 -60.57 7.77
C ARG A 4 -3.17 -59.36 8.32
N ALA A 5 -2.60 -58.67 9.33
CA ALA A 5 -3.09 -57.38 9.74
C ALA A 5 -2.74 -56.33 8.68
N GLY A 6 -3.76 -55.80 7.99
CA GLY A 6 -3.64 -54.66 7.08
C GLY A 6 -3.38 -53.38 7.86
N ILE A 7 -2.23 -52.76 7.60
CA ILE A 7 -1.94 -51.39 8.08
C ILE A 7 -2.67 -50.44 7.18
N GLU A 8 -3.81 -49.91 7.62
CA GLU A 8 -4.46 -48.75 7.00
C GLU A 8 -3.54 -47.53 7.14
N LYS A 9 -2.90 -47.16 6.02
CA LYS A 9 -2.27 -45.85 5.88
C LYS A 9 -3.38 -44.80 5.85
N ARG A 10 -3.71 -44.22 7.00
CA ARG A 10 -4.52 -43.02 7.07
C ARG A 10 -3.75 -41.90 6.32
N CYS A 11 -4.29 -41.49 5.18
CA CYS A 11 -3.84 -40.28 4.49
C CYS A 11 -4.02 -39.11 5.46
N ARG A 12 -2.90 -38.59 5.96
CA ARG A 12 -2.86 -37.36 6.72
C ARG A 12 -3.30 -36.26 5.77
N ALA A 13 -4.43 -35.63 6.03
CA ALA A 13 -4.85 -34.46 5.30
C ALA A 13 -3.68 -33.43 5.29
N PRO A 14 -3.37 -32.82 4.14
CA PRO A 14 -2.36 -31.76 4.11
C PRO A 14 -2.80 -30.67 5.08
N ALA A 15 -1.84 -30.15 5.84
CA ALA A 15 -2.05 -28.99 6.69
C ALA A 15 -2.64 -27.84 5.83
N PRO A 16 -3.55 -27.02 6.39
CA PRO A 16 -4.08 -25.90 5.64
C PRO A 16 -2.91 -25.07 5.12
N SER A 17 -2.83 -24.92 3.81
CA SER A 17 -1.84 -24.09 3.13
C SER A 17 -1.96 -22.71 3.72
N LEU A 18 -0.91 -22.21 4.39
CA LEU A 18 -0.80 -20.80 4.74
C LEU A 18 -1.04 -20.01 3.45
N ALA A 19 -2.11 -19.20 3.43
CA ALA A 19 -2.44 -18.39 2.27
C ALA A 19 -1.22 -17.48 2.01
N HIS A 20 -0.54 -17.71 0.88
CA HIS A 20 0.63 -16.93 0.52
C HIS A 20 0.15 -15.59 -0.01
N MET A 21 0.54 -14.52 0.66
CA MET A 21 0.38 -13.16 0.16
C MET A 21 1.27 -12.97 -1.05
N THR A 22 0.70 -12.57 -2.17
CA THR A 22 1.44 -12.44 -3.44
C THR A 22 1.51 -11.01 -3.95
N CYS A 23 0.54 -10.17 -3.61
CA CYS A 23 0.47 -8.78 -4.08
C CYS A 23 -0.46 -7.93 -3.21
N ILE A 24 -0.34 -6.61 -3.38
CA ILE A 24 -1.32 -5.63 -2.93
C ILE A 24 -2.03 -5.11 -4.17
N ASP A 25 -3.32 -5.34 -4.28
CA ASP A 25 -4.15 -4.89 -5.41
C ASP A 25 -4.78 -3.52 -5.16
N SER A 26 -4.98 -3.13 -3.91
CA SER A 26 -5.55 -1.84 -3.56
C SER A 26 -5.16 -1.37 -2.15
N ILE A 27 -5.25 -0.06 -1.94
CA ILE A 27 -5.30 0.57 -0.62
C ILE A 27 -6.65 1.27 -0.46
N THR A 28 -7.26 1.13 0.71
CA THR A 28 -8.50 1.83 1.07
C THR A 28 -8.16 2.86 2.13
N LEU A 29 -8.37 4.13 1.82
CA LEU A 29 -8.23 5.23 2.76
C LEU A 29 -9.59 5.52 3.39
N GLU A 30 -9.59 5.69 4.71
CA GLU A 30 -10.77 6.02 5.49
C GLU A 30 -10.80 7.53 5.76
N ALA A 31 -11.85 8.21 5.30
CA ALA A 31 -12.01 9.66 5.40
C ALA A 31 -13.23 10.04 6.25
N GLY A 32 -13.10 11.09 7.06
CA GLY A 32 -14.22 11.65 7.83
C GLY A 32 -15.24 12.36 6.93
N ASP A 33 -14.80 13.02 5.86
CA ASP A 33 -15.62 13.57 4.79
C ASP A 33 -15.28 12.86 3.48
N LEU A 34 -16.08 11.83 3.16
CA LEU A 34 -15.86 11.01 1.98
C LEU A 34 -16.02 11.81 0.67
N GLU A 35 -16.96 12.75 0.62
CA GLU A 35 -17.20 13.54 -0.59
C GLU A 35 -16.08 14.56 -0.84
N ALA A 36 -15.56 15.18 0.22
CA ALA A 36 -14.39 16.05 0.10
C ALA A 36 -13.15 15.24 -0.33
N ALA A 37 -12.95 14.04 0.24
CA ALA A 37 -11.86 13.16 -0.15
C ALA A 37 -11.96 12.74 -1.63
N ARG A 38 -13.14 12.33 -2.10
CA ARG A 38 -13.37 12.00 -3.52
C ARG A 38 -13.04 13.15 -4.46
N ARG A 39 -13.52 14.36 -4.15
CA ARG A 39 -13.20 15.57 -4.95
C ARG A 39 -11.71 15.83 -4.97
N PHE A 40 -11.05 15.74 -3.81
CA PHE A 40 -9.60 15.94 -3.73
C PHE A 40 -8.84 14.95 -4.61
N TYR A 41 -9.04 13.64 -4.43
CA TYR A 41 -8.26 12.61 -5.13
C TYR A 41 -8.51 12.58 -6.63
N SER A 42 -9.74 12.82 -7.09
CA SER A 42 -10.04 12.93 -8.52
C SER A 42 -9.37 14.14 -9.16
N THR A 43 -9.26 15.26 -8.43
CA THR A 43 -8.63 16.49 -8.95
C THR A 43 -7.11 16.45 -8.86
N ALA A 44 -6.57 15.94 -7.74
CA ALA A 44 -5.15 15.96 -7.43
C ALA A 44 -4.36 14.91 -8.22
N PHE A 45 -4.80 13.65 -8.22
CA PHE A 45 -3.97 12.53 -8.66
C PHE A 45 -4.59 11.64 -9.74
N GLU A 46 -5.92 11.67 -9.93
CA GLU A 46 -6.62 10.84 -10.94
C GLU A 46 -6.28 9.34 -10.81
N LEU A 47 -6.19 8.83 -9.56
CA LEU A 47 -5.81 7.44 -9.28
C LEU A 47 -6.90 6.47 -9.73
N GLY A 48 -6.48 5.30 -10.15
CA GLY A 48 -7.33 4.20 -10.60
C GLY A 48 -7.92 3.35 -9.46
N PRO A 49 -8.30 2.10 -9.75
CA PRO A 49 -8.95 1.20 -8.79
C PRO A 49 -8.06 0.76 -7.63
N GLU A 50 -6.76 1.00 -7.72
CA GLU A 50 -5.79 0.75 -6.66
C GLU A 50 -5.98 1.65 -5.43
N LEU A 51 -6.70 2.80 -5.56
CA LEU A 51 -7.10 3.66 -4.46
C LEU A 51 -8.63 3.59 -4.25
N ARG A 52 -9.04 3.24 -3.04
CA ARG A 52 -10.44 3.24 -2.60
C ARG A 52 -10.63 4.20 -1.45
N LEU A 53 -11.85 4.72 -1.35
CA LEU A 53 -12.24 5.65 -0.30
C LEU A 53 -13.49 5.15 0.40
N VAL A 54 -13.48 5.13 1.72
CA VAL A 54 -14.64 4.80 2.56
C VAL A 54 -14.81 5.84 3.67
N ALA A 55 -16.03 6.02 4.12
CA ALA A 55 -16.32 6.89 5.26
C ALA A 55 -15.84 6.21 6.56
N SER A 56 -15.28 6.99 7.48
CA SER A 56 -14.90 6.52 8.81
C SER A 56 -14.85 7.70 9.77
N ASP A 57 -15.39 7.53 10.95
CA ASP A 57 -15.29 8.45 12.08
C ASP A 57 -14.31 7.99 13.16
N ALA A 58 -13.56 6.90 12.88
CA ALA A 58 -12.57 6.35 13.80
C ALA A 58 -11.59 7.46 14.26
N PRO A 59 -11.37 7.62 15.58
CA PRO A 59 -10.48 8.67 16.07
C PRO A 59 -9.04 8.42 15.61
N THR A 60 -8.39 9.49 15.18
CA THR A 60 -6.98 9.49 14.78
C THR A 60 -6.37 10.86 15.02
N SER A 61 -5.09 10.90 15.39
CA SER A 61 -4.34 12.14 15.55
C SER A 61 -2.87 11.96 15.23
N GLY A 62 -2.20 13.03 14.78
CA GLY A 62 -0.79 13.03 14.45
C GLY A 62 -0.44 12.15 13.26
N PHE A 63 0.78 11.58 13.24
CA PHE A 63 1.26 10.74 12.17
C PHE A 63 0.65 9.35 12.23
N ARG A 64 -0.09 8.97 11.21
CA ARG A 64 -0.80 7.68 11.11
C ARG A 64 0.10 6.47 10.85
N GLY A 65 1.41 6.66 10.80
CA GLY A 65 2.38 5.58 10.64
C GLY A 65 2.66 5.16 9.20
N PHE A 66 2.06 5.78 8.21
CA PHE A 66 2.32 5.45 6.80
C PHE A 66 2.39 6.68 5.91
N THR A 67 2.95 6.50 4.72
CA THR A 67 2.86 7.45 3.61
C THR A 67 2.60 6.72 2.31
N VAL A 68 1.97 7.40 1.35
CA VAL A 68 1.79 6.89 0.00
C VAL A 68 2.68 7.67 -0.95
N SER A 69 3.43 6.94 -1.78
CA SER A 69 4.35 7.54 -2.74
C SER A 69 3.88 7.30 -4.17
N LEU A 70 3.86 8.37 -4.97
CA LEU A 70 3.66 8.35 -6.41
C LEU A 70 5.02 8.48 -7.09
N LEU A 71 5.43 7.44 -7.80
CA LEU A 71 6.65 7.47 -8.60
C LEU A 71 6.32 7.93 -10.02
N VAL A 72 7.12 8.85 -10.54
CA VAL A 72 6.94 9.46 -11.85
C VAL A 72 8.25 9.49 -12.63
N SER A 73 8.16 9.64 -13.96
CA SER A 73 9.30 9.53 -14.89
C SER A 73 10.30 10.68 -14.77
N GLN A 74 9.86 11.91 -14.45
CA GLN A 74 10.69 13.11 -14.55
C GLN A 74 10.33 14.19 -13.52
N PRO A 75 11.25 15.14 -13.22
CA PRO A 75 11.04 16.23 -12.25
C PRO A 75 9.83 17.13 -12.55
N ALA A 76 9.56 17.43 -13.80
CA ALA A 76 8.42 18.26 -14.20
C ALA A 76 7.08 17.63 -13.79
N ASN A 77 6.97 16.29 -13.82
CA ASN A 77 5.77 15.56 -13.38
C ASN A 77 5.61 15.64 -11.84
N VAL A 78 6.72 15.64 -11.08
CA VAL A 78 6.67 15.87 -9.62
C VAL A 78 6.04 17.23 -9.34
N SER A 79 6.52 18.27 -10.00
CA SER A 79 6.01 19.64 -9.81
C SER A 79 4.55 19.77 -10.24
N ALA A 80 4.15 19.11 -11.33
CA ALA A 80 2.77 19.11 -11.83
C ALA A 80 1.80 18.48 -10.83
N LEU A 81 2.12 17.30 -10.27
CA LEU A 81 1.28 16.59 -9.31
C LEU A 81 1.22 17.28 -7.95
N ILE A 82 2.37 17.73 -7.41
CA ILE A 82 2.38 18.49 -6.15
C ILE A 82 1.57 19.79 -6.31
N GLY A 83 1.76 20.53 -7.42
CA GLY A 83 0.99 21.73 -7.69
C GLY A 83 -0.51 21.46 -7.84
N ALA A 84 -0.90 20.35 -8.47
CA ALA A 84 -2.31 19.94 -8.57
C ALA A 84 -2.90 19.64 -7.20
N ALA A 85 -2.18 18.90 -6.36
CA ALA A 85 -2.61 18.56 -5.01
C ALA A 85 -2.79 19.80 -4.12
N VAL A 86 -1.83 20.74 -4.16
CA VAL A 86 -1.94 22.01 -3.41
C VAL A 86 -3.14 22.84 -3.88
N ARG A 87 -3.36 22.96 -5.18
CA ARG A 87 -4.57 23.64 -5.72
C ARG A 87 -5.88 22.95 -5.35
N ALA A 88 -5.86 21.63 -5.16
CA ALA A 88 -7.00 20.85 -4.69
C ALA A 88 -7.21 20.91 -3.16
N GLY A 89 -6.35 21.61 -2.41
CA GLY A 89 -6.49 21.83 -0.97
C GLY A 89 -5.52 21.05 -0.08
N ALA A 90 -4.49 20.40 -0.65
CA ALA A 90 -3.46 19.78 0.18
C ALA A 90 -2.54 20.83 0.81
N THR A 91 -2.04 20.52 2.00
CA THR A 91 -0.99 21.29 2.69
C THR A 91 0.38 20.80 2.24
N GLU A 92 1.23 21.70 1.75
CA GLU A 92 2.62 21.36 1.44
C GLU A 92 3.42 21.14 2.73
N LEU A 93 3.92 19.93 2.94
CA LEU A 93 4.79 19.57 4.08
C LEU A 93 6.26 19.76 3.72
N LYS A 94 6.63 19.42 2.50
CA LYS A 94 7.97 19.65 1.95
C LYS A 94 7.87 20.12 0.50
N PRO A 95 8.50 21.24 0.15
CA PRO A 95 8.51 21.71 -1.21
C PRO A 95 9.24 20.74 -2.14
N VAL A 96 8.91 20.82 -3.43
CA VAL A 96 9.63 20.07 -4.47
C VAL A 96 11.10 20.46 -4.45
N LYS A 97 11.97 19.49 -4.17
CA LYS A 97 13.42 19.73 -4.03
C LYS A 97 14.24 18.62 -4.70
N ARG A 98 15.36 19.02 -5.28
CA ARG A 98 16.40 18.09 -5.76
C ARG A 98 17.22 17.55 -4.60
N SER A 99 17.59 16.28 -4.70
CA SER A 99 18.49 15.59 -3.78
C SER A 99 19.47 14.69 -4.55
N VAL A 100 20.36 14.02 -3.85
CA VAL A 100 21.22 12.99 -4.45
C VAL A 100 20.41 11.82 -5.01
N TRP A 101 19.23 11.57 -4.48
CA TRP A 101 18.34 10.47 -4.85
C TRP A 101 17.34 10.81 -5.96
N GLY A 102 17.30 12.06 -6.41
CA GLY A 102 16.36 12.53 -7.42
C GLY A 102 15.61 13.79 -7.00
N VAL A 103 14.36 13.91 -7.40
CA VAL A 103 13.48 15.05 -7.11
C VAL A 103 12.22 14.55 -6.42
N GLY A 104 11.76 15.25 -5.38
CA GLY A 104 10.54 14.90 -4.69
C GLY A 104 9.95 16.04 -3.88
N GLY A 105 8.66 15.93 -3.57
CA GLY A 105 7.90 16.81 -2.70
C GLY A 105 6.91 16.01 -1.86
N VAL A 106 6.41 16.60 -0.77
CA VAL A 106 5.47 15.94 0.16
C VAL A 106 4.31 16.87 0.46
N VAL A 107 3.11 16.35 0.39
CA VAL A 107 1.87 17.05 0.74
C VAL A 107 1.02 16.20 1.69
N GLN A 108 0.18 16.88 2.47
CA GLN A 108 -0.87 16.24 3.26
C GLN A 108 -2.22 16.57 2.64
N ALA A 109 -2.95 15.54 2.29
CA ALA A 109 -4.33 15.65 1.79
C ALA A 109 -5.29 16.15 2.90
N PRO A 110 -6.46 16.70 2.56
CA PRO A 110 -7.44 17.19 3.54
C PRO A 110 -7.93 16.11 4.52
N ASP A 111 -7.93 14.83 4.10
CA ASP A 111 -8.25 13.69 4.98
C ASP A 111 -7.11 13.31 5.94
N GLY A 112 -5.97 13.99 5.87
CA GLY A 112 -4.78 13.79 6.69
C GLY A 112 -3.78 12.77 6.15
N THR A 113 -4.04 12.11 5.02
CA THR A 113 -3.10 11.17 4.36
C THR A 113 -1.90 11.93 3.80
N ILE A 114 -0.70 11.41 4.04
CA ILE A 114 0.54 12.02 3.54
C ILE A 114 0.97 11.37 2.24
N TRP A 115 1.17 12.21 1.22
CA TRP A 115 1.57 11.83 -0.12
C TRP A 115 2.93 12.37 -0.48
N LYS A 116 3.80 11.51 -1.00
CA LYS A 116 5.08 11.88 -1.57
C LYS A 116 5.04 11.69 -3.07
N VAL A 117 5.42 12.67 -3.85
CA VAL A 117 5.65 12.49 -5.28
C VAL A 117 7.14 12.55 -5.54
N ALA A 118 7.70 11.56 -6.23
CA ALA A 118 9.14 11.45 -6.41
C ALA A 118 9.53 10.83 -7.75
N THR A 119 10.73 11.17 -8.20
CA THR A 119 11.43 10.52 -9.31
C THR A 119 12.90 10.37 -8.99
N SER A 120 13.54 9.30 -9.46
CA SER A 120 15.00 9.15 -9.45
C SER A 120 15.69 9.95 -10.57
N SER A 121 14.93 10.34 -11.60
CA SER A 121 15.45 11.18 -12.68
C SER A 121 15.85 12.57 -12.17
N LYS A 122 16.94 13.10 -12.72
CA LYS A 122 17.44 14.44 -12.40
C LYS A 122 17.19 15.44 -13.52
N LYS A 123 16.67 14.98 -14.66
CA LYS A 123 16.40 15.81 -15.85
C LYS A 123 15.03 15.51 -16.39
N ASP A 124 14.41 16.52 -16.96
CA ASP A 124 13.18 16.35 -17.72
C ASP A 124 13.51 15.79 -19.11
N THR A 125 12.64 14.93 -19.59
CA THR A 125 12.74 14.26 -20.90
C THR A 125 11.66 14.72 -21.87
N GLY A 126 10.72 15.56 -21.41
CA GLY A 126 9.61 16.08 -22.20
C GLY A 126 8.73 17.06 -21.41
N PRO A 127 7.61 17.48 -21.98
CA PRO A 127 6.62 18.29 -21.28
C PRO A 127 6.14 17.63 -19.98
N ALA A 128 5.72 18.44 -19.01
CA ALA A 128 5.13 17.93 -17.78
C ALA A 128 3.82 17.17 -18.07
N THR A 129 3.70 16.00 -17.50
CA THR A 129 2.46 15.21 -17.47
C THR A 129 2.06 14.93 -16.02
N ARG A 130 0.89 14.32 -15.82
CA ARG A 130 0.43 13.83 -14.51
C ARG A 130 0.45 12.30 -14.44
N GLU A 131 1.14 11.67 -15.37
CA GLU A 131 1.28 10.23 -15.44
C GLU A 131 2.05 9.69 -14.23
N ILE A 132 1.46 8.68 -13.60
CA ILE A 132 2.00 7.98 -12.43
C ILE A 132 2.46 6.60 -12.88
N GLU A 133 3.74 6.30 -12.69
CA GLU A 133 4.32 5.00 -13.06
C GLU A 133 4.05 3.93 -12.00
N LYS A 134 4.05 4.31 -10.72
CA LYS A 134 3.88 3.35 -9.62
C LYS A 134 3.32 4.03 -8.37
N LEU A 135 2.37 3.35 -7.74
CA LEU A 135 1.92 3.62 -6.39
C LEU A 135 2.71 2.76 -5.40
N VAL A 136 3.26 3.35 -4.35
CA VAL A 136 4.03 2.63 -3.31
C VAL A 136 3.53 3.02 -1.93
N LEU A 137 3.11 2.03 -1.15
CA LEU A 137 2.77 2.19 0.25
C LEU A 137 4.03 1.99 1.10
N LEU A 138 4.34 2.97 1.95
CA LEU A 138 5.42 2.89 2.94
C LEU A 138 4.82 2.82 4.34
N LEU A 139 5.07 1.71 5.05
CA LEU A 139 4.63 1.49 6.41
C LEU A 139 5.76 1.81 7.40
N GLY A 140 5.43 2.55 8.43
CA GLY A 140 6.34 2.89 9.51
C GLY A 140 6.30 1.85 10.62
N ALA A 141 7.30 0.97 10.65
CA ALA A 141 7.43 -0.08 11.63
C ALA A 141 8.19 0.40 12.88
N GLU A 142 7.77 -0.04 14.06
CA GLU A 142 8.53 0.16 15.29
C GLU A 142 9.78 -0.72 15.30
N ASP A 143 9.65 -1.98 14.85
CA ASP A 143 10.77 -2.90 14.61
C ASP A 143 10.72 -3.41 13.17
N VAL A 144 11.51 -2.80 12.28
CA VAL A 144 11.59 -3.17 10.86
C VAL A 144 12.02 -4.62 10.65
N ALA A 145 12.85 -5.18 11.54
CA ALA A 145 13.30 -6.56 11.40
C ALA A 145 12.18 -7.55 11.77
N ALA A 146 11.38 -7.25 12.78
CA ALA A 146 10.22 -8.06 13.16
C ALA A 146 9.13 -8.01 12.07
N SER A 147 8.78 -6.82 11.60
CA SER A 147 7.78 -6.64 10.54
C SER A 147 8.24 -7.27 9.22
N LYS A 148 9.54 -7.17 8.87
CA LYS A 148 10.12 -7.89 7.72
C LYS A 148 9.91 -9.40 7.83
N ARG A 149 10.25 -10.02 8.97
CA ARG A 149 10.06 -11.46 9.17
C ARG A 149 8.60 -11.85 9.01
N PHE A 150 7.70 -11.09 9.64
CA PHE A 150 6.26 -11.31 9.56
C PHE A 150 5.75 -11.38 8.11
N TYR A 151 6.18 -10.45 7.24
CA TYR A 151 5.77 -10.43 5.84
C TYR A 151 6.44 -11.52 5.00
N VAL A 152 7.70 -11.85 5.27
CA VAL A 152 8.40 -12.97 4.62
C VAL A 152 7.74 -14.30 4.97
N ASP A 153 7.37 -14.52 6.24
CA ASP A 153 6.66 -15.73 6.69
C ASP A 153 5.28 -15.87 6.04
N ARG A 154 4.70 -14.76 5.57
CA ARG A 154 3.45 -14.73 4.77
C ARG A 154 3.67 -14.84 3.26
N GLY A 155 4.90 -15.02 2.81
CA GLY A 155 5.23 -15.30 1.41
C GLY A 155 5.74 -14.11 0.60
N LEU A 156 5.90 -12.91 1.19
CA LEU A 156 6.50 -11.80 0.46
C LEU A 156 8.01 -11.99 0.29
N THR A 157 8.50 -11.69 -0.90
CA THR A 157 9.92 -11.71 -1.22
C THR A 157 10.53 -10.34 -1.03
N VAL A 158 11.70 -10.28 -0.40
CA VAL A 158 12.45 -9.03 -0.23
C VAL A 158 13.22 -8.70 -1.51
N ALA A 159 12.94 -7.55 -2.12
CA ALA A 159 13.68 -7.01 -3.25
C ALA A 159 14.94 -6.27 -2.79
N LYS A 160 14.81 -5.42 -1.76
CA LYS A 160 15.93 -4.65 -1.18
C LYS A 160 15.79 -4.55 0.33
N SER A 161 16.91 -4.53 1.03
CA SER A 161 16.93 -4.30 2.48
C SER A 161 18.19 -3.52 2.84
N PHE A 162 18.04 -2.51 3.70
CA PHE A 162 19.14 -1.68 4.17
C PHE A 162 19.13 -1.59 5.70
N LEU A 163 20.07 -2.26 6.35
CA LEU A 163 20.41 -2.15 7.79
C LEU A 163 19.17 -2.07 8.70
N ASN A 164 18.25 -2.98 8.70
CA ASN A 164 17.05 -2.95 9.56
C ASN A 164 16.34 -1.57 9.63
N LYS A 165 16.56 -0.70 8.63
CA LYS A 165 15.97 0.64 8.55
C LYS A 165 14.97 0.78 7.43
N TYR A 166 15.15 0.00 6.36
CA TYR A 166 14.32 0.01 5.17
C TYR A 166 14.26 -1.38 4.54
N VAL A 167 13.07 -1.75 4.09
CA VAL A 167 12.83 -2.97 3.31
C VAL A 167 11.90 -2.61 2.17
N GLU A 168 12.20 -3.09 0.97
CA GLU A 168 11.32 -3.06 -0.19
C GLU A 168 10.98 -4.51 -0.56
N PHE A 169 9.70 -4.79 -0.73
CA PHE A 169 9.25 -6.10 -1.18
C PHE A 169 9.11 -6.13 -2.70
N ASP A 170 9.37 -7.30 -3.27
CA ASP A 170 9.15 -7.57 -4.68
C ASP A 170 7.65 -7.74 -4.92
N MET A 171 7.07 -6.79 -5.67
CA MET A 171 5.64 -6.77 -5.98
C MET A 171 5.46 -6.90 -7.49
N PRO A 172 4.46 -7.69 -7.94
CA PRO A 172 4.15 -7.80 -9.36
C PRO A 172 3.91 -6.45 -10.04
N ALA A 173 4.23 -6.35 -11.30
CA ALA A 173 3.95 -5.15 -12.10
C ALA A 173 2.44 -4.86 -12.12
N GLY A 174 2.06 -3.59 -12.03
CA GLY A 174 0.66 -3.15 -12.00
C GLY A 174 -0.04 -3.30 -10.64
N THR A 175 0.70 -3.65 -9.58
CA THR A 175 0.19 -3.70 -8.21
C THR A 175 0.81 -2.59 -7.35
N VAL A 176 0.25 -2.37 -6.16
CA VAL A 176 0.79 -1.40 -5.20
C VAL A 176 2.11 -1.94 -4.63
N GLY A 177 3.17 -1.14 -4.72
CA GLY A 177 4.46 -1.45 -4.09
C GLY A 177 4.36 -1.39 -2.56
N LEU A 178 5.17 -2.19 -1.85
CA LEU A 178 5.24 -2.18 -0.39
C LEU A 178 6.68 -1.96 0.07
N GLY A 179 6.84 -1.05 1.02
CA GLY A 179 8.09 -0.89 1.75
C GLY A 179 7.87 -0.67 3.24
N LEU A 180 8.85 -1.07 4.04
CA LEU A 180 8.91 -0.81 5.47
C LEU A 180 9.99 0.22 5.75
N TYR A 181 9.69 1.13 6.64
CA TYR A 181 10.60 2.15 7.15
C TYR A 181 10.53 2.18 8.67
N GLY A 182 11.61 2.48 9.37
CA GLY A 182 11.49 2.81 10.79
C GLY A 182 10.53 4.00 10.96
N ARG A 183 9.51 3.90 11.83
CA ARG A 183 8.44 4.90 12.01
C ARG A 183 8.95 6.34 12.15
N ARG A 184 9.96 6.55 12.99
CA ARG A 184 10.59 7.87 13.16
C ARG A 184 11.27 8.40 11.91
N ALA A 185 11.92 7.51 11.14
CA ALA A 185 12.59 7.88 9.90
C ALA A 185 11.58 8.22 8.80
N LEU A 186 10.46 7.49 8.72
CA LEU A 186 9.37 7.78 7.79
C LEU A 186 8.71 9.13 8.09
N ALA A 187 8.39 9.41 9.37
CA ALA A 187 7.85 10.70 9.78
C ALA A 187 8.80 11.86 9.45
N LYS A 188 10.11 11.71 9.72
CA LYS A 188 11.13 12.69 9.33
C LYS A 188 11.20 12.89 7.81
N ASP A 189 11.11 11.80 7.03
CA ASP A 189 11.06 11.89 5.56
C ASP A 189 9.79 12.61 5.11
N ALA A 190 8.67 12.39 5.76
CA ALA A 190 7.41 13.10 5.51
C ALA A 190 7.40 14.57 5.98
N GLY A 191 8.27 14.95 6.90
CA GLY A 191 8.33 16.33 7.45
C GLY A 191 7.35 16.55 8.61
N VAL A 192 6.98 15.50 9.33
CA VAL A 192 6.06 15.54 10.48
C VAL A 192 6.70 14.92 11.72
N ALA A 193 6.10 15.20 12.88
CA ALA A 193 6.44 14.53 14.13
C ALA A 193 6.04 13.04 14.06
N PRO A 194 6.81 12.10 14.69
CA PRO A 194 6.52 10.66 14.60
C PRO A 194 5.35 10.21 15.49
N GLU A 195 4.91 11.06 16.41
CA GLU A 195 3.83 10.77 17.35
C GLU A 195 2.49 10.75 16.62
N GLY A 196 1.64 9.83 17.04
CA GLY A 196 0.27 9.70 16.57
C GLY A 196 -0.46 8.64 17.36
N SER A 197 -1.78 8.70 17.36
CA SER A 197 -2.63 7.77 18.08
C SER A 197 -3.93 7.50 17.33
N GLY A 198 -4.60 6.41 17.71
CA GLY A 198 -5.87 6.01 17.11
C GLY A 198 -5.71 5.18 15.83
N SER A 199 -6.70 5.24 14.97
CA SER A 199 -6.74 4.46 13.72
C SER A 199 -5.70 4.94 12.71
N HIS A 200 -5.07 4.01 12.02
CA HIS A 200 -4.27 4.33 10.82
C HIS A 200 -5.13 4.87 9.67
N ARG A 201 -6.45 4.62 9.69
CA ARG A 201 -7.37 4.96 8.60
C ARG A 201 -6.89 4.45 7.24
N LEU A 202 -6.35 3.24 7.26
CA LEU A 202 -5.83 2.53 6.11
C LEU A 202 -6.21 1.06 6.20
N ILE A 203 -6.73 0.50 5.11
CA ILE A 203 -6.92 -0.93 4.92
C ILE A 203 -6.14 -1.32 3.66
N ILE A 204 -5.31 -2.36 3.78
CA ILE A 204 -4.49 -2.86 2.67
C ILE A 204 -5.20 -4.07 2.07
N GLY A 205 -5.53 -3.99 0.77
CA GLY A 205 -6.21 -5.06 0.05
C GLY A 205 -5.21 -5.96 -0.67
N GLY A 206 -5.39 -7.28 -0.58
CA GLY A 206 -4.52 -8.20 -1.32
C GLY A 206 -4.32 -9.58 -0.70
N ASP A 207 -4.63 -9.76 0.57
CA ASP A 207 -4.66 -11.09 1.18
C ASP A 207 -6.06 -11.73 1.08
N ARG A 208 -6.11 -13.04 1.27
CA ARG A 208 -7.38 -13.79 1.24
C ARG A 208 -8.15 -13.71 2.54
N GLU A 209 -7.46 -13.51 3.65
CA GLU A 209 -8.06 -13.42 4.98
C GLU A 209 -7.64 -12.13 5.68
N PRO A 210 -8.53 -11.50 6.45
CA PRO A 210 -8.20 -10.29 7.17
C PRO A 210 -7.23 -10.60 8.33
N PHE A 211 -6.25 -9.73 8.50
CA PHE A 211 -5.34 -9.75 9.65
C PHE A 211 -4.84 -8.33 9.97
N ALA A 212 -4.17 -8.18 11.10
CA ALA A 212 -3.36 -6.99 11.38
C ALA A 212 -1.87 -7.40 11.42
N ASP A 213 -1.01 -6.53 10.91
CA ASP A 213 0.42 -6.72 11.01
C ASP A 213 0.96 -6.35 12.41
N PRO A 214 2.25 -6.56 12.71
CA PRO A 214 2.83 -6.24 14.03
C PRO A 214 2.70 -4.77 14.45
N ASP A 215 2.56 -3.86 13.48
CA ASP A 215 2.43 -2.43 13.71
C ASP A 215 0.96 -1.96 13.71
N GLY A 216 0.00 -2.91 13.59
CA GLY A 216 -1.44 -2.66 13.65
C GLY A 216 -2.10 -2.25 12.34
N PHE A 217 -1.41 -2.32 11.20
CA PHE A 217 -2.03 -2.06 9.89
C PHE A 217 -2.99 -3.18 9.52
N ALA A 218 -4.22 -2.81 9.19
CA ALA A 218 -5.27 -3.74 8.80
C ALA A 218 -5.12 -4.21 7.35
N TRP A 219 -5.21 -5.52 7.15
CA TRP A 219 -5.25 -6.17 5.85
C TRP A 219 -6.60 -6.83 5.64
N ALA A 220 -7.11 -6.77 4.41
CA ALA A 220 -8.38 -7.36 4.02
C ALA A 220 -8.29 -8.04 2.65
N PRO A 221 -9.21 -8.98 2.34
CA PRO A 221 -9.29 -9.58 1.02
C PRO A 221 -9.43 -8.52 -0.08
N GLY A 222 -8.62 -8.66 -1.14
CA GLY A 222 -8.80 -7.90 -2.37
C GLY A 222 -10.13 -8.25 -3.05
N GLN A 223 -10.73 -7.32 -3.80
CA GLN A 223 -12.05 -7.56 -4.40
C GLN A 223 -12.07 -8.59 -5.53
N ASP A 224 -10.93 -8.87 -6.16
CA ASP A 224 -10.82 -9.90 -7.19
C ASP A 224 -10.75 -11.33 -6.63
N SER A 225 -10.73 -11.49 -5.30
CA SER A 225 -10.76 -12.79 -4.61
C SER A 225 -12.17 -13.41 -4.57
N ARG A 226 -13.20 -12.79 -5.15
CA ARG A 226 -14.49 -13.45 -5.31
C ARG A 226 -14.34 -14.64 -6.26
N PRO A 227 -14.74 -15.86 -5.88
CA PRO A 227 -14.81 -16.96 -6.81
C PRO A 227 -15.69 -16.51 -7.99
N LYS A 228 -15.18 -16.59 -9.22
CA LYS A 228 -15.99 -16.41 -10.41
C LYS A 228 -17.16 -17.38 -10.26
N ALA A 229 -18.36 -16.84 -10.09
CA ALA A 229 -19.58 -17.64 -10.05
C ALA A 229 -19.58 -18.45 -11.36
N GLY A 230 -19.47 -19.76 -11.23
CA GLY A 230 -19.51 -20.66 -12.37
C GLY A 230 -20.79 -20.38 -13.15
N ILE A 231 -20.65 -20.03 -14.41
CA ILE A 231 -21.74 -19.98 -15.34
C ILE A 231 -22.19 -21.43 -15.49
N SER A 232 -23.26 -21.81 -14.76
CA SER A 232 -23.96 -23.06 -14.99
C SER A 232 -24.66 -22.90 -16.32
N GLU A 233 -24.10 -23.49 -17.36
CA GLU A 233 -24.87 -23.78 -18.61
C GLU A 233 -25.98 -24.77 -18.24
N ALA A 234 -27.18 -24.24 -17.97
CA ALA A 234 -28.38 -25.03 -17.92
C ALA A 234 -28.69 -25.46 -19.36
N GLY A 235 -28.48 -26.73 -19.62
CA GLY A 235 -28.85 -27.37 -20.90
C GLY A 235 -30.32 -27.13 -21.21
N ALA A 236 -30.59 -26.77 -22.46
CA ALA A 236 -31.92 -26.77 -23.04
C ALA A 236 -32.37 -28.21 -23.26
N PRO A 237 -33.60 -28.60 -22.92
CA PRO A 237 -34.19 -29.86 -23.38
C PRO A 237 -34.71 -29.72 -24.80
N ALA A 238 -34.60 -30.82 -25.51
CA ALA A 238 -35.08 -31.03 -26.85
C ALA A 238 -36.61 -30.91 -27.00
#